data_07be4bd06c499fc6a3910ef6408d9301
#
_entry.id   07be4bd06c499fc6a3910ef6408d9301
#
_cell.length_a   1.000
_cell.length_b   1.000
_cell.length_c   1.000
_cell.angle_alpha   90.00
_cell.angle_beta   90.00
_cell.angle_gamma   90.00
#
_symmetry.space_group_name_H-M   'P 1'
#
loop_
_entity.id
_entity.type
_entity.pdbx_description
1 polymer ?
#
loop_
_entity_poly.entity_id
_entity_poly.type
_entity_poly.pdbx_seq_one_letter_code
_entity_poly.pdbx_strand_id
1 'polypeptide(L)'
;RHPNLPYFLLGHSMGSFLTRTYLILWPGTVSGAVLMGTGQEPAPLVALGKRISALECRRLGPRGVSPLVHTLSLGAYNRRFRPSRTPSDWLSRDPAEVDAFLADPLCQSRPTVSLFRDMMRGLQLIARRDQLARMDPSVPVCFLSGQEDPVGGMGRGVEQVVRMFQDAGCRDLSLHLYPGARHELFHEQNRREVWADLLDWLEDRLPPSGPLDGGTPNG
;
A
#
# COMPACT_ATOMS: atom_id res chain seq x y z
N ARG A 1 -18.74 15.76 -5.14
CA ARG A 1 -18.67 17.23 -5.22
C ARG A 1 -18.18 17.69 -6.59
N HIS A 2 -17.51 16.82 -7.34
CA HIS A 2 -17.02 17.06 -8.70
C HIS A 2 -17.35 15.84 -9.57
N PRO A 3 -18.64 15.64 -9.92
CA PRO A 3 -19.10 14.38 -10.55
C PRO A 3 -18.53 14.14 -11.95
N ASN A 4 -17.99 15.17 -12.58
CA ASN A 4 -17.44 15.12 -13.94
C ASN A 4 -15.90 15.00 -13.97
N LEU A 5 -15.24 14.92 -12.80
CA LEU A 5 -13.80 14.75 -12.72
C LEU A 5 -13.44 13.27 -12.48
N PRO A 6 -12.38 12.75 -13.11
CA PRO A 6 -11.87 11.43 -12.80
C PRO A 6 -11.36 11.39 -11.36
N TYR A 7 -11.64 10.30 -10.66
CA TYR A 7 -11.21 10.11 -9.29
C TYR A 7 -10.26 8.92 -9.19
N PHE A 8 -9.03 9.19 -8.80
CA PHE A 8 -8.01 8.18 -8.57
C PHE A 8 -7.78 7.96 -7.07
N LEU A 9 -7.60 6.71 -6.66
CA LEU A 9 -7.35 6.34 -5.27
C LEU A 9 -5.95 5.75 -5.13
N LEU A 10 -5.07 6.47 -4.41
CA LEU A 10 -3.75 5.98 -4.07
C LEU A 10 -3.73 5.49 -2.62
N GLY A 11 -3.26 4.27 -2.40
CA GLY A 11 -3.00 3.71 -1.07
C GLY A 11 -1.57 3.24 -0.92
N HIS A 12 -0.90 3.71 0.15
CA HIS A 12 0.45 3.28 0.50
C HIS A 12 0.43 2.35 1.71
N SER A 13 1.22 1.29 1.71
CA SER A 13 1.38 0.35 2.82
C SER A 13 0.03 -0.24 3.27
N MET A 14 -0.38 -0.07 4.52
CA MET A 14 -1.71 -0.42 5.00
C MET A 14 -2.82 0.24 4.17
N GLY A 15 -2.61 1.46 3.67
CA GLY A 15 -3.51 2.15 2.75
C GLY A 15 -3.73 1.36 1.46
N SER A 16 -2.72 0.63 0.96
CA SER A 16 -2.88 -0.24 -0.21
C SER A 16 -3.81 -1.42 0.05
N PHE A 17 -3.81 -1.98 1.26
CA PHE A 17 -4.75 -3.02 1.66
C PHE A 17 -6.17 -2.48 1.78
N LEU A 18 -6.32 -1.23 2.28
CA LEU A 18 -7.61 -0.54 2.32
C LEU A 18 -8.12 -0.22 0.92
N THR A 19 -7.25 0.21 0.00
CA THR A 19 -7.59 0.44 -1.41
C THR A 19 -8.05 -0.86 -2.08
N ARG A 20 -7.37 -1.98 -1.87
CA ARG A 20 -7.83 -3.30 -2.37
C ARG A 20 -9.19 -3.68 -1.79
N THR A 21 -9.42 -3.41 -0.51
CA THR A 21 -10.72 -3.60 0.13
C THR A 21 -11.79 -2.70 -0.49
N TYR A 22 -11.44 -1.44 -0.77
CA TYR A 22 -12.35 -0.48 -1.41
C TYR A 22 -12.77 -0.96 -2.80
N LEU A 23 -11.83 -1.38 -3.64
CA LEU A 23 -12.12 -1.91 -4.99
C LEU A 23 -13.08 -3.10 -4.97
N ILE A 24 -13.03 -3.94 -3.92
CA ILE A 24 -13.93 -5.07 -3.72
C ILE A 24 -15.32 -4.63 -3.27
N LEU A 25 -15.41 -3.67 -2.34
CA LEU A 25 -16.66 -3.28 -1.71
C LEU A 25 -17.45 -2.26 -2.54
N TRP A 26 -16.76 -1.43 -3.31
CA TRP A 26 -17.35 -0.36 -4.14
C TRP A 26 -16.79 -0.40 -5.56
N PRO A 27 -17.10 -1.47 -6.34
CA PRO A 27 -16.60 -1.61 -7.70
C PRO A 27 -17.09 -0.47 -8.60
N GLY A 28 -16.26 -0.03 -9.55
CA GLY A 28 -16.60 0.98 -10.55
C GLY A 28 -16.76 2.41 -10.04
N THR A 29 -16.35 2.71 -8.80
CA THR A 29 -16.50 4.06 -8.22
C THR A 29 -15.26 4.94 -8.34
N VAL A 30 -14.17 4.41 -8.88
CA VAL A 30 -12.92 5.13 -9.14
C VAL A 30 -12.51 4.97 -10.59
N SER A 31 -11.84 5.98 -11.13
CA SER A 31 -11.29 5.98 -12.48
C SER A 31 -9.98 5.20 -12.58
N GLY A 32 -9.32 4.94 -11.47
CA GLY A 32 -8.11 4.15 -11.36
C GLY A 32 -7.63 4.05 -9.92
N ALA A 33 -6.75 3.10 -9.66
CA ALA A 33 -6.16 2.88 -8.34
C ALA A 33 -4.65 2.70 -8.41
N VAL A 34 -3.95 3.22 -7.40
CA VAL A 34 -2.50 3.04 -7.23
C VAL A 34 -2.26 2.32 -5.90
N LEU A 35 -1.60 1.18 -5.99
CA LEU A 35 -1.23 0.33 -4.86
C LEU A 35 0.28 0.42 -4.64
N MET A 36 0.70 1.27 -3.70
CA MET A 36 2.11 1.49 -3.40
C MET A 36 2.53 0.73 -2.13
N GLY A 37 3.65 0.02 -2.19
CA GLY A 37 4.16 -0.76 -1.05
C GLY A 37 3.19 -1.83 -0.58
N THR A 38 2.43 -2.44 -1.50
CA THR A 38 1.50 -3.54 -1.20
C THR A 38 2.21 -4.88 -1.12
N GLY A 39 1.52 -5.89 -0.61
CA GLY A 39 2.03 -7.24 -0.55
C GLY A 39 0.96 -8.27 -0.24
N GLN A 40 1.36 -9.52 -0.21
CA GLN A 40 0.50 -10.64 0.18
C GLN A 40 1.29 -11.62 1.03
N GLU A 41 0.84 -11.80 2.25
CA GLU A 41 1.39 -12.77 3.17
C GLU A 41 0.72 -14.15 3.00
N PRO A 42 1.45 -15.26 3.25
CA PRO A 42 0.87 -16.59 3.24
C PRO A 42 -0.33 -16.73 4.18
N ALA A 43 -1.40 -17.37 3.73
CA ALA A 43 -2.63 -17.52 4.50
C ALA A 43 -2.44 -18.11 5.92
N PRO A 44 -1.57 -19.13 6.15
CA PRO A 44 -1.30 -19.64 7.49
C PRO A 44 -0.66 -18.60 8.40
N LEU A 45 0.24 -17.76 7.87
CA LEU A 45 0.90 -16.68 8.64
C LEU A 45 -0.11 -15.60 9.04
N VAL A 46 -0.98 -15.20 8.13
CA VAL A 46 -2.07 -14.25 8.42
C VAL A 46 -3.03 -14.80 9.48
N ALA A 47 -3.37 -16.10 9.38
CA ALA A 47 -4.23 -16.76 10.36
C ALA A 47 -3.58 -16.81 11.76
N LEU A 48 -2.28 -17.10 11.84
CA LEU A 48 -1.52 -17.09 13.08
C LEU A 48 -1.44 -15.68 13.67
N GLY A 49 -1.08 -14.68 12.85
CA GLY A 49 -1.04 -13.27 13.27
C GLY A 49 -2.37 -12.78 13.82
N LYS A 50 -3.48 -13.16 13.19
CA LYS A 50 -4.84 -12.86 13.67
C LYS A 50 -5.12 -13.49 15.05
N ARG A 51 -4.73 -14.75 15.27
CA ARG A 51 -4.92 -15.43 16.56
C ARG A 51 -4.10 -14.77 17.67
N ILE A 52 -2.82 -14.48 17.39
CA ILE A 52 -1.93 -13.81 18.35
C ILE A 52 -2.49 -12.42 18.69
N SER A 53 -2.84 -11.62 17.70
CA SER A 53 -3.40 -10.27 17.91
C SER A 53 -4.74 -10.32 18.67
N ALA A 54 -5.59 -11.32 18.41
CA ALA A 54 -6.84 -11.50 19.13
C ALA A 54 -6.61 -11.86 20.62
N LEU A 55 -5.61 -12.71 20.91
CA LEU A 55 -5.25 -13.07 22.27
C LEU A 55 -4.69 -11.85 23.04
N GLU A 56 -3.75 -11.13 22.41
CA GLU A 56 -3.20 -9.90 22.99
C GLU A 56 -4.27 -8.82 23.18
N CYS A 57 -5.26 -8.74 22.28
CA CYS A 57 -6.38 -7.83 22.43
C CYS A 57 -7.26 -8.17 23.66
N ARG A 58 -7.43 -9.47 23.96
CA ARG A 58 -8.12 -9.91 25.19
C ARG A 58 -7.31 -9.60 26.44
N ARG A 59 -5.98 -9.77 26.38
CA ARG A 59 -5.06 -9.55 27.49
C ARG A 59 -4.85 -8.08 27.84
N LEU A 60 -4.70 -7.21 26.81
CA LEU A 60 -4.31 -5.81 26.97
C LEU A 60 -5.45 -4.81 26.74
N GLY A 61 -6.62 -5.31 26.31
CA GLY A 61 -7.71 -4.48 25.81
C GLY A 61 -7.45 -3.98 24.37
N PRO A 62 -8.49 -3.50 23.67
CA PRO A 62 -8.41 -3.16 22.23
C PRO A 62 -7.42 -2.01 21.92
N ARG A 63 -7.21 -1.10 22.86
CA ARG A 63 -6.27 0.03 22.72
C ARG A 63 -4.86 -0.29 23.23
N GLY A 64 -4.63 -1.50 23.73
CA GLY A 64 -3.33 -1.93 24.23
C GLY A 64 -2.30 -1.99 23.10
N VAL A 65 -1.02 -1.78 23.46
CA VAL A 65 0.14 -1.94 22.56
C VAL A 65 0.91 -3.16 23.02
N SER A 66 1.14 -4.12 22.12
CA SER A 66 1.86 -5.36 22.39
C SER A 66 3.26 -5.32 21.80
N PRO A 67 4.32 -5.39 22.62
CA PRO A 67 5.69 -5.57 22.14
C PRO A 67 5.85 -6.84 21.32
N LEU A 68 5.15 -7.92 21.67
CA LEU A 68 5.17 -9.19 20.95
C LEU A 68 4.65 -9.01 19.51
N VAL A 69 3.45 -8.42 19.35
CA VAL A 69 2.86 -8.19 18.03
C VAL A 69 3.74 -7.27 17.21
N HIS A 70 4.27 -6.19 17.80
CA HIS A 70 5.19 -5.28 17.13
C HIS A 70 6.46 -6.00 16.63
N THR A 71 7.10 -6.80 17.48
CA THR A 71 8.34 -7.53 17.12
C THR A 71 8.12 -8.56 16.02
N LEU A 72 6.96 -9.23 16.03
CA LEU A 72 6.62 -10.23 15.01
C LEU A 72 6.18 -9.63 13.68
N SER A 73 5.76 -8.35 13.66
CA SER A 73 5.32 -7.62 12.48
C SER A 73 6.37 -6.59 12.04
N LEU A 74 6.16 -5.32 12.36
CA LEU A 74 7.04 -4.21 11.91
C LEU A 74 8.51 -4.40 12.30
N GLY A 75 8.78 -4.92 13.51
CA GLY A 75 10.14 -5.21 13.97
C GLY A 75 10.85 -6.32 13.20
N ALA A 76 10.11 -7.16 12.46
CA ALA A 76 10.69 -8.21 11.65
C ALA A 76 11.26 -7.68 10.33
N TYR A 77 10.72 -6.59 9.79
CA TYR A 77 11.11 -6.05 8.48
C TYR A 77 12.56 -5.63 8.42
N ASN A 78 13.08 -5.03 9.50
CA ASN A 78 14.46 -4.54 9.54
C ASN A 78 15.52 -5.65 9.62
N ARG A 79 15.13 -6.93 9.84
CA ARG A 79 16.09 -8.05 9.95
C ARG A 79 16.88 -8.30 8.67
N ARG A 80 16.33 -7.90 7.51
CA ARG A 80 16.97 -8.07 6.21
C ARG A 80 18.09 -7.04 5.94
N PHE A 81 18.09 -5.94 6.69
CA PHE A 81 19.03 -4.83 6.51
C PHE A 81 20.14 -4.81 7.57
N ARG A 82 20.53 -6.01 8.05
CA ARG A 82 21.63 -6.13 9.03
C ARG A 82 23.02 -6.14 8.36
N PRO A 83 24.02 -5.44 8.93
CA PRO A 83 23.94 -4.58 10.12
C PRO A 83 23.12 -3.31 9.84
N SER A 84 22.08 -3.06 10.65
CA SER A 84 21.21 -1.89 10.48
C SER A 84 21.72 -0.72 11.30
N ARG A 85 21.60 0.49 10.77
CA ARG A 85 21.93 1.75 11.45
C ARG A 85 20.86 2.11 12.48
N THR A 86 19.58 1.88 12.13
CA THR A 86 18.40 2.21 12.93
C THR A 86 17.39 1.05 12.93
N PRO A 87 16.36 1.07 13.78
CA PRO A 87 15.28 0.08 13.72
C PRO A 87 14.35 0.27 12.51
N SER A 88 14.52 1.34 11.72
CA SER A 88 13.62 1.75 10.64
C SER A 88 14.28 1.81 9.27
N ASP A 89 15.47 1.24 9.11
CA ASP A 89 16.19 1.26 7.81
C ASP A 89 15.43 0.56 6.67
N TRP A 90 14.47 -0.30 7.02
CA TRP A 90 13.59 -0.94 6.03
C TRP A 90 12.67 0.04 5.28
N LEU A 91 12.53 1.28 5.79
CA LEU A 91 11.67 2.30 5.17
C LEU A 91 12.29 2.89 3.91
N SER A 92 13.56 3.29 3.95
CA SER A 92 14.25 3.94 2.84
C SER A 92 15.76 3.68 2.88
N ARG A 93 16.41 3.80 1.71
CA ARG A 93 17.87 3.84 1.58
C ARG A 93 18.44 5.21 1.92
N ASP A 94 17.60 6.24 1.92
CA ASP A 94 18.05 7.61 2.26
C ASP A 94 18.13 7.75 3.78
N PRO A 95 19.32 7.86 4.38
CA PRO A 95 19.46 7.98 5.82
C PRO A 95 18.79 9.24 6.39
N ALA A 96 18.76 10.34 5.61
CA ALA A 96 18.15 11.58 6.08
C ALA A 96 16.62 11.43 6.22
N GLU A 97 15.97 10.72 5.30
CA GLU A 97 14.54 10.45 5.37
C GLU A 97 14.20 9.51 6.55
N VAL A 98 15.05 8.50 6.80
CA VAL A 98 14.88 7.62 7.97
C VAL A 98 15.05 8.39 9.28
N ASP A 99 16.02 9.31 9.34
CA ASP A 99 16.27 10.15 10.52
C ASP A 99 15.11 11.14 10.74
N ALA A 100 14.58 11.74 9.68
CA ALA A 100 13.41 12.60 9.74
C ALA A 100 12.18 11.84 10.26
N PHE A 101 11.93 10.61 9.75
CA PHE A 101 10.86 9.74 10.25
C PHE A 101 11.01 9.43 11.75
N LEU A 102 12.24 9.14 12.21
CA LEU A 102 12.49 8.84 13.61
C LEU A 102 12.39 10.07 14.52
N ALA A 103 12.67 11.27 14.00
CA ALA A 103 12.56 12.53 14.72
C ALA A 103 11.12 13.07 14.82
N ASP A 104 10.23 12.67 13.91
CA ASP A 104 8.85 13.15 13.87
C ASP A 104 7.99 12.43 14.94
N PRO A 105 7.45 13.15 15.95
CA PRO A 105 6.59 12.57 16.97
C PRO A 105 5.33 11.92 16.42
N LEU A 106 4.80 12.38 15.27
CA LEU A 106 3.61 11.82 14.64
C LEU A 106 3.88 10.43 14.04
N CYS A 107 5.13 10.17 13.65
CA CYS A 107 5.56 8.89 13.12
C CYS A 107 5.90 7.85 14.21
N GLN A 108 5.98 8.27 15.49
CA GLN A 108 6.35 7.40 16.61
C GLN A 108 5.17 6.69 17.28
N SER A 109 3.95 6.87 16.78
CA SER A 109 2.78 6.20 17.31
C SER A 109 2.86 4.68 17.11
N ARG A 110 2.67 3.91 18.21
CA ARG A 110 2.67 2.45 18.13
C ARG A 110 1.26 1.94 17.83
N PRO A 111 1.08 1.11 16.78
CA PRO A 111 -0.20 0.54 16.45
C PRO A 111 -0.78 -0.30 17.58
N THR A 112 -2.09 -0.19 17.81
CA THR A 112 -2.80 -0.97 18.83
C THR A 112 -2.99 -2.42 18.39
N VAL A 113 -3.22 -3.32 19.35
CA VAL A 113 -3.49 -4.74 19.04
C VAL A 113 -4.79 -4.94 18.26
N SER A 114 -5.77 -4.06 18.43
CA SER A 114 -7.00 -4.09 17.62
C SER A 114 -6.74 -3.74 16.15
N LEU A 115 -5.85 -2.75 15.88
CA LEU A 115 -5.46 -2.42 14.52
C LEU A 115 -4.84 -3.64 13.82
N PHE A 116 -3.88 -4.31 14.46
CA PHE A 116 -3.26 -5.52 13.89
C PHE A 116 -4.27 -6.64 13.66
N ARG A 117 -5.16 -6.89 14.63
CA ARG A 117 -6.22 -7.91 14.49
C ARG A 117 -7.11 -7.61 13.28
N ASP A 118 -7.53 -6.36 13.11
CA ASP A 118 -8.44 -5.97 12.06
C ASP A 118 -7.72 -5.88 10.70
N MET A 119 -6.43 -5.50 10.69
CA MET A 119 -5.58 -5.61 9.50
C MET A 119 -5.44 -7.08 9.03
N MET A 120 -5.22 -8.04 9.94
CA MET A 120 -5.17 -9.46 9.59
C MET A 120 -6.51 -9.96 9.01
N ARG A 121 -7.65 -9.44 9.48
CA ARG A 121 -8.98 -9.72 8.89
C ARG A 121 -9.08 -9.14 7.48
N GLY A 122 -8.62 -7.91 7.29
CA GLY A 122 -8.56 -7.28 5.97
C GLY A 122 -7.69 -8.07 4.99
N LEU A 123 -6.50 -8.50 5.40
CA LEU A 123 -5.61 -9.34 4.59
C LEU A 123 -6.25 -10.68 4.20
N GLN A 124 -7.04 -11.29 5.09
CA GLN A 124 -7.82 -12.50 4.76
C GLN A 124 -8.90 -12.21 3.72
N LEU A 125 -9.59 -11.07 3.83
CA LEU A 125 -10.66 -10.69 2.89
C LEU A 125 -10.11 -10.46 1.49
N ILE A 126 -9.06 -9.63 1.36
CA ILE A 126 -8.48 -9.25 0.07
C ILE A 126 -7.69 -10.38 -0.61
N ALA A 127 -7.48 -11.52 0.06
CA ALA A 127 -6.87 -12.71 -0.50
C ALA A 127 -7.88 -13.72 -1.07
N ARG A 128 -9.17 -13.55 -0.82
CA ARG A 128 -10.20 -14.51 -1.21
C ARG A 128 -10.61 -14.30 -2.66
N ARG A 129 -10.60 -15.37 -3.48
CA ARG A 129 -10.98 -15.33 -4.89
C ARG A 129 -12.43 -14.85 -5.11
N ASP A 130 -13.36 -15.29 -4.26
CA ASP A 130 -14.78 -14.88 -4.34
C ASP A 130 -14.97 -13.39 -4.03
N GLN A 131 -14.09 -12.78 -3.23
CA GLN A 131 -14.10 -11.35 -2.98
C GLN A 131 -13.45 -10.57 -4.12
N LEU A 132 -12.30 -11.02 -4.61
CA LEU A 132 -11.63 -10.40 -5.75
C LEU A 132 -12.49 -10.38 -7.01
N ALA A 133 -13.28 -11.43 -7.25
CA ALA A 133 -14.21 -11.51 -8.37
C ALA A 133 -15.34 -10.45 -8.33
N ARG A 134 -15.48 -9.70 -7.23
CA ARG A 134 -16.43 -8.59 -7.11
C ARG A 134 -15.89 -7.26 -7.61
N MET A 135 -14.58 -7.15 -7.82
CA MET A 135 -13.98 -5.93 -8.36
C MET A 135 -14.48 -5.66 -9.77
N ASP A 136 -14.52 -4.40 -10.15
CA ASP A 136 -14.71 -4.02 -11.54
C ASP A 136 -13.38 -4.27 -12.31
N PRO A 137 -13.35 -5.23 -13.26
CA PRO A 137 -12.13 -5.57 -13.98
C PRO A 137 -11.68 -4.50 -14.99
N SER A 138 -12.51 -3.50 -15.26
CA SER A 138 -12.19 -2.39 -16.16
C SER A 138 -11.39 -1.26 -15.49
N VAL A 139 -11.37 -1.21 -14.16
CA VAL A 139 -10.61 -0.20 -13.42
C VAL A 139 -9.11 -0.44 -13.58
N PRO A 140 -8.35 0.53 -14.12
CA PRO A 140 -6.90 0.44 -14.24
C PRO A 140 -6.24 0.46 -12.86
N VAL A 141 -5.20 -0.37 -12.68
CA VAL A 141 -4.47 -0.44 -11.41
C VAL A 141 -2.97 -0.39 -11.63
N CYS A 142 -2.31 0.57 -10.98
CA CYS A 142 -0.86 0.70 -10.94
C CYS A 142 -0.30 0.15 -9.63
N PHE A 143 0.72 -0.69 -9.73
CA PHE A 143 1.47 -1.21 -8.59
C PHE A 143 2.85 -0.58 -8.59
N LEU A 144 3.20 0.11 -7.50
CA LEU A 144 4.51 0.71 -7.28
C LEU A 144 5.14 0.06 -6.05
N SER A 145 6.33 -0.52 -6.17
CA SER A 145 7.00 -1.16 -5.02
C SER A 145 8.51 -1.10 -5.14
N GLY A 146 9.17 -0.95 -4.01
CA GLY A 146 10.60 -1.20 -3.94
C GLY A 146 10.90 -2.70 -4.10
N GLN A 147 11.94 -3.02 -4.85
CA GLN A 147 12.38 -4.41 -5.01
C GLN A 147 12.92 -4.99 -3.69
N GLU A 148 13.38 -4.12 -2.78
CA GLU A 148 13.84 -4.49 -1.45
C GLU A 148 12.81 -4.19 -0.35
N ASP A 149 11.53 -3.94 -0.70
CA ASP A 149 10.47 -3.73 0.26
C ASP A 149 10.09 -5.05 0.97
N PRO A 150 10.29 -5.18 2.30
CA PRO A 150 9.93 -6.37 3.04
C PRO A 150 8.42 -6.59 3.16
N VAL A 151 7.59 -5.53 3.09
CA VAL A 151 6.12 -5.63 3.07
C VAL A 151 5.66 -6.29 1.77
N GLY A 152 6.30 -5.94 0.66
CA GLY A 152 6.09 -6.56 -0.65
C GLY A 152 6.78 -7.92 -0.80
N GLY A 153 7.35 -8.48 0.27
CA GLY A 153 8.07 -9.76 0.23
C GLY A 153 9.28 -9.72 -0.71
N MET A 154 9.96 -8.59 -0.80
CA MET A 154 11.08 -8.33 -1.73
C MET A 154 10.63 -8.46 -3.20
N GLY A 155 9.53 -7.82 -3.55
CA GLY A 155 8.91 -7.82 -4.88
C GLY A 155 7.96 -9.01 -5.14
N ARG A 156 8.26 -10.20 -4.62
CA ARG A 156 7.48 -11.42 -4.89
C ARG A 156 6.02 -11.36 -4.43
N GLY A 157 5.77 -10.72 -3.28
CA GLY A 157 4.43 -10.54 -2.75
C GLY A 157 3.61 -9.57 -3.59
N VAL A 158 4.23 -8.54 -4.16
CA VAL A 158 3.58 -7.61 -5.09
C VAL A 158 3.21 -8.32 -6.39
N GLU A 159 4.16 -9.06 -7.01
CA GLU A 159 3.88 -9.89 -8.19
C GLU A 159 2.75 -10.88 -7.97
N GLN A 160 2.68 -11.47 -6.76
CA GLN A 160 1.56 -12.34 -6.39
C GLN A 160 0.24 -11.56 -6.41
N VAL A 161 0.19 -10.33 -5.89
CA VAL A 161 -1.03 -9.51 -5.92
C VAL A 161 -1.41 -9.18 -7.36
N VAL A 162 -0.46 -8.83 -8.23
CA VAL A 162 -0.73 -8.61 -9.66
C VAL A 162 -1.37 -9.83 -10.29
N ARG A 163 -0.83 -11.03 -10.06
CA ARG A 163 -1.43 -12.30 -10.54
C ARG A 163 -2.85 -12.50 -10.00
N MET A 164 -3.10 -12.18 -8.73
CA MET A 164 -4.45 -12.29 -8.14
C MET A 164 -5.45 -11.36 -8.84
N PHE A 165 -5.04 -10.16 -9.25
CA PHE A 165 -5.86 -9.22 -10.00
C PHE A 165 -6.09 -9.71 -11.44
N GLN A 166 -5.06 -10.26 -12.10
CA GLN A 166 -5.19 -10.90 -13.41
C GLN A 166 -6.19 -12.08 -13.38
N ASP A 167 -6.08 -12.95 -12.37
CA ASP A 167 -6.98 -14.08 -12.16
C ASP A 167 -8.44 -13.62 -11.89
N ALA A 168 -8.62 -12.43 -11.31
CA ALA A 168 -9.93 -11.79 -11.11
C ALA A 168 -10.49 -11.12 -12.38
N GLY A 169 -9.73 -11.11 -13.48
CA GLY A 169 -10.15 -10.57 -14.78
C GLY A 169 -9.69 -9.14 -15.05
N CYS A 170 -8.96 -8.50 -14.15
CA CYS A 170 -8.38 -7.16 -14.39
C CYS A 170 -7.34 -7.22 -15.50
N ARG A 171 -7.38 -6.28 -16.46
CA ARG A 171 -6.53 -6.31 -17.66
C ARG A 171 -5.59 -5.13 -17.77
N ASP A 172 -6.00 -3.94 -17.33
CA ASP A 172 -5.15 -2.75 -17.30
C ASP A 172 -4.38 -2.69 -15.98
N LEU A 173 -3.26 -3.41 -15.93
CA LEU A 173 -2.40 -3.53 -14.75
C LEU A 173 -0.98 -3.12 -15.13
N SER A 174 -0.43 -2.14 -14.43
CA SER A 174 0.96 -1.69 -14.53
C SER A 174 1.72 -2.09 -13.27
N LEU A 175 2.95 -2.57 -13.41
CA LEU A 175 3.82 -2.91 -12.28
C LEU A 175 5.19 -2.27 -12.47
N HIS A 176 5.57 -1.40 -11.52
CA HIS A 176 6.90 -0.81 -11.42
C HIS A 176 7.59 -1.34 -10.15
N LEU A 177 8.66 -2.09 -10.36
CA LEU A 177 9.54 -2.57 -9.29
C LEU A 177 10.86 -1.81 -9.36
N TYR A 178 11.11 -0.94 -8.38
CA TYR A 178 12.29 -0.08 -8.34
C TYR A 178 13.48 -0.80 -7.72
N PRO A 179 14.56 -1.04 -8.49
CA PRO A 179 15.74 -1.76 -8.01
C PRO A 179 16.37 -1.08 -6.78
N GLY A 180 16.65 -1.87 -5.76
CA GLY A 180 17.23 -1.43 -4.51
C GLY A 180 16.30 -0.59 -3.61
N ALA A 181 15.21 0.00 -4.13
CA ALA A 181 14.29 0.79 -3.32
C ALA A 181 13.57 -0.06 -2.27
N ARG A 182 13.27 0.58 -1.13
CA ARG A 182 12.60 -0.01 0.03
C ARG A 182 11.12 0.42 0.08
N HIS A 183 10.57 0.56 1.27
CA HIS A 183 9.12 0.70 1.46
C HIS A 183 8.56 2.08 1.13
N GLU A 184 9.24 3.14 1.54
CA GLU A 184 8.78 4.54 1.42
C GLU A 184 9.25 5.15 0.08
N LEU A 185 8.61 4.75 -1.04
CA LEU A 185 9.05 5.13 -2.38
C LEU A 185 9.14 6.65 -2.60
N PHE A 186 8.23 7.43 -2.01
CA PHE A 186 8.25 8.89 -2.11
C PHE A 186 9.36 9.54 -1.30
N HIS A 187 10.03 8.77 -0.45
CA HIS A 187 11.15 9.16 0.40
C HIS A 187 12.42 8.37 0.04
N GLU A 188 12.47 7.75 -1.16
CA GLU A 188 13.63 7.03 -1.66
C GLU A 188 14.62 7.94 -2.39
N GLN A 189 15.85 7.46 -2.58
CA GLN A 189 16.89 8.17 -3.33
C GLN A 189 16.46 8.43 -4.78
N ASN A 190 15.71 7.52 -5.37
CA ASN A 190 15.15 7.63 -6.73
C ASN A 190 13.69 8.12 -6.77
N ARG A 191 13.21 8.84 -5.74
CA ARG A 191 11.81 9.32 -5.66
C ARG A 191 11.33 10.10 -6.87
N ARG A 192 12.24 10.79 -7.58
CA ARG A 192 11.87 11.55 -8.79
C ARG A 192 11.43 10.66 -9.93
N GLU A 193 12.06 9.49 -10.09
CA GLU A 193 11.64 8.45 -11.03
C GLU A 193 10.25 7.94 -10.67
N VAL A 194 10.01 7.64 -9.38
CA VAL A 194 8.71 7.18 -8.89
C VAL A 194 7.61 8.21 -9.14
N TRP A 195 7.89 9.50 -8.93
CA TRP A 195 6.93 10.57 -9.20
C TRP A 195 6.64 10.72 -10.68
N ALA A 196 7.66 10.62 -11.55
CA ALA A 196 7.49 10.70 -12.99
C ALA A 196 6.61 9.54 -13.49
N ASP A 197 6.94 8.30 -13.14
CA ASP A 197 6.16 7.11 -13.53
C ASP A 197 4.70 7.20 -13.07
N LEU A 198 4.48 7.71 -11.85
CA LEU A 198 3.12 7.89 -11.34
C LEU A 198 2.36 8.97 -12.11
N LEU A 199 3.00 10.11 -12.41
CA LEU A 199 2.39 11.21 -13.15
C LEU A 199 2.07 10.76 -14.58
N ASP A 200 3.00 10.13 -15.28
CA ASP A 200 2.80 9.59 -16.62
C ASP A 200 1.62 8.60 -16.64
N TRP A 201 1.57 7.69 -15.66
CA TRP A 201 0.46 6.74 -15.54
C TRP A 201 -0.90 7.43 -15.32
N LEU A 202 -0.95 8.51 -14.53
CA LEU A 202 -2.17 9.28 -14.28
C LEU A 202 -2.56 10.09 -15.52
N GLU A 203 -1.61 10.75 -16.18
CA GLU A 203 -1.84 11.60 -17.35
C GLU A 203 -2.39 10.78 -18.54
N ASP A 204 -1.88 9.59 -18.77
CA ASP A 204 -2.38 8.65 -19.78
C ASP A 204 -3.87 8.27 -19.59
N ARG A 205 -4.42 8.48 -18.41
CA ARG A 205 -5.79 8.12 -18.02
C ARG A 205 -6.69 9.32 -17.75
N LEU A 206 -6.15 10.51 -17.88
CA LEU A 206 -6.97 11.72 -17.84
C LEU A 206 -7.65 11.93 -19.19
N PRO A 207 -8.89 12.46 -19.20
CA PRO A 207 -9.48 12.90 -20.45
C PRO A 207 -8.57 13.96 -21.11
N PRO A 208 -8.46 13.96 -22.44
CA PRO A 208 -7.69 15.00 -23.14
C PRO A 208 -8.17 16.36 -22.64
N SER A 209 -7.23 17.22 -22.26
CA SER A 209 -7.51 18.60 -21.86
C SER A 209 -8.25 19.27 -23.03
N GLY A 210 -9.55 19.44 -22.89
CA GLY A 210 -10.31 20.28 -23.81
C GLY A 210 -9.68 21.69 -23.86
N PRO A 211 -9.84 22.44 -24.95
CA PRO A 211 -9.37 23.80 -24.98
C PRO A 211 -9.89 24.50 -23.73
N LEU A 212 -8.99 25.11 -22.96
CA LEU A 212 -9.36 25.99 -21.86
C LEU A 212 -10.32 27.02 -22.48
N ASP A 213 -11.62 26.90 -22.18
CA ASP A 213 -12.59 27.93 -22.55
C ASP A 213 -12.04 29.22 -21.99
N GLY A 214 -11.43 30.00 -22.86
CA GLY A 214 -10.99 31.35 -22.58
C GLY A 214 -12.23 32.18 -22.30
N GLY A 215 -12.72 32.11 -21.08
CA GLY A 215 -13.74 33.00 -20.56
C GLY A 215 -13.21 34.41 -20.71
N THR A 216 -13.56 35.07 -21.81
CA THR A 216 -13.48 36.53 -21.92
C THR A 216 -14.26 37.12 -20.78
N PRO A 217 -13.69 37.97 -19.94
CA PRO A 217 -14.45 38.70 -18.95
C PRO A 217 -15.36 39.63 -19.73
N ASN A 218 -16.66 39.32 -19.74
CA ASN A 218 -17.65 40.27 -20.20
C ASN A 218 -17.56 41.54 -19.33
N GLY A 219 -17.28 42.65 -20.00
CA GLY A 219 -17.23 44.00 -19.44
C GLY A 219 -18.58 44.52 -18.92
#